data_70df965a3ae64853fe12464556730dae
#
_entry.id   70df965a3ae64853fe12464556730dae
#
_cell.length_a   1.000
_cell.length_b   1.000
_cell.length_c   1.000
_cell.angle_alpha   90.00
_cell.angle_beta   90.00
_cell.angle_gamma   90.00
#
_symmetry.space_group_name_H-M   'P 1'
#
loop_
_entity.id
_entity.type
_entity.pdbx_description
1 polymer ?
#
loop_
_entity_poly.entity_id
_entity_poly.type
_entity_poly.pdbx_seq_one_letter_code
_entity_poly.pdbx_strand_id
1 'polypeptide(L)'
;MPVVTAQLPASSCSAGIGLRSLHVAGITATQPRLGFLEVHAENYMGETVALDYLLSLRRDYPVSVHGVALSLGTAEQIDRVHLGRFKALVERVEPFLVSEHLAWSTIGEVYLNDLLPLPYTEESLDLFCHHVEEMQEALGRRVVIENPASYLRYRHSSIPEAEFLTEVVYRTGCGILCDVNNVYVSARNFGFDPIVYLDVLPIEAICEIHLAGHYTAEDVDILIDDHGSRIAEPVWDLYVAALRRFGPVPALIEWDTNLPALEILLDEARHAQETADACRHVDTA
;
A
#
# COMPACT_ATOMS: atom_id res chain seq x y z
N MET A 1 -0.20 11.17 -22.89
CA MET A 1 -1.65 10.86 -22.86
C MET A 1 -2.16 11.14 -21.47
N PRO A 2 -3.40 11.60 -21.24
CA PRO A 2 -3.90 11.73 -19.89
C PRO A 2 -3.95 10.31 -19.29
N VAL A 3 -3.22 10.11 -18.21
CA VAL A 3 -3.21 8.86 -17.45
C VAL A 3 -4.58 8.70 -16.79
N VAL A 4 -5.37 7.74 -17.25
CA VAL A 4 -6.68 7.46 -16.66
C VAL A 4 -6.45 6.75 -15.34
N THR A 5 -6.56 7.47 -14.24
CA THR A 5 -6.78 6.86 -12.92
C THR A 5 -8.21 6.36 -12.88
N ALA A 6 -8.41 5.05 -12.90
CA ALA A 6 -9.71 4.49 -12.56
C ALA A 6 -9.98 4.83 -11.09
N GLN A 7 -10.91 5.74 -10.85
CA GLN A 7 -11.39 6.04 -9.50
C GLN A 7 -12.28 4.88 -9.03
N LEU A 8 -12.28 4.62 -7.72
CA LEU A 8 -13.32 3.76 -7.14
C LEU A 8 -14.69 4.25 -7.65
N PRO A 9 -15.57 3.34 -8.10
CA PRO A 9 -16.94 3.71 -8.38
C PRO A 9 -17.49 4.46 -7.17
N ALA A 10 -18.32 5.48 -7.38
CA ALA A 10 -18.93 6.25 -6.30
C ALA A 10 -19.82 5.35 -5.42
N SER A 11 -19.19 4.50 -4.62
CA SER A 11 -19.84 3.68 -3.61
C SER A 11 -19.86 4.45 -2.29
N SER A 12 -20.87 4.21 -1.47
CA SER A 12 -20.93 4.76 -0.10
C SER A 12 -19.93 4.07 0.85
N CYS A 13 -19.18 3.09 0.38
CA CYS A 13 -18.15 2.37 1.13
C CYS A 13 -16.79 2.56 0.46
N SER A 14 -15.82 3.04 1.21
CA SER A 14 -14.44 3.25 0.76
C SER A 14 -13.43 2.37 1.51
N ALA A 15 -13.87 1.58 2.51
CA ALA A 15 -13.02 0.65 3.23
C ALA A 15 -12.98 -0.71 2.52
N GLY A 16 -11.79 -1.23 2.27
CA GLY A 16 -11.49 -2.53 1.67
C GLY A 16 -10.74 -3.45 2.62
N ILE A 17 -10.50 -4.67 2.19
CA ILE A 17 -9.67 -5.66 2.89
C ILE A 17 -8.71 -6.35 1.94
N GLY A 18 -7.54 -6.74 2.46
CA GLY A 18 -6.62 -7.63 1.76
C GLY A 18 -7.26 -9.01 1.54
N LEU A 19 -7.36 -9.45 0.29
CA LEU A 19 -7.91 -10.77 -0.05
C LEU A 19 -6.87 -11.86 0.21
N ARG A 20 -7.19 -12.74 1.14
CA ARG A 20 -6.37 -13.94 1.42
C ARG A 20 -7.16 -15.20 1.06
N SER A 21 -6.50 -16.26 0.62
CA SER A 21 -7.14 -17.50 0.16
C SER A 21 -8.14 -18.09 1.16
N LEU A 22 -7.84 -17.96 2.46
CA LEU A 22 -8.71 -18.40 3.56
C LEU A 22 -10.10 -17.74 3.51
N HIS A 23 -10.19 -16.50 3.05
CA HIS A 23 -11.41 -15.70 3.10
C HIS A 23 -12.28 -15.79 1.84
N VAL A 24 -11.74 -16.31 0.74
CA VAL A 24 -12.43 -16.37 -0.57
C VAL A 24 -13.80 -17.03 -0.48
N ALA A 25 -13.88 -18.20 0.18
CA ALA A 25 -15.14 -18.93 0.29
C ALA A 25 -16.18 -18.14 1.12
N GLY A 26 -15.75 -17.52 2.23
CA GLY A 26 -16.60 -16.68 3.07
C GLY A 26 -17.12 -15.45 2.33
N ILE A 27 -16.25 -14.73 1.64
CA ILE A 27 -16.61 -13.54 0.85
C ILE A 27 -17.60 -13.91 -0.27
N THR A 28 -17.32 -15.02 -0.98
CA THR A 28 -18.21 -15.49 -2.05
C THR A 28 -19.60 -15.84 -1.52
N ALA A 29 -19.67 -16.50 -0.36
CA ALA A 29 -20.94 -16.97 0.23
C ALA A 29 -21.76 -15.85 0.84
N THR A 30 -21.11 -14.87 1.52
CA THR A 30 -21.80 -13.84 2.30
C THR A 30 -21.91 -12.49 1.59
N GLN A 31 -21.13 -12.27 0.55
CA GLN A 31 -21.04 -11.01 -0.20
C GLN A 31 -21.05 -9.77 0.72
N PRO A 32 -20.07 -9.65 1.64
CA PRO A 32 -20.04 -8.56 2.61
C PRO A 32 -19.94 -7.20 1.92
N ARG A 33 -20.47 -6.16 2.56
CA ARG A 33 -20.36 -4.80 2.04
C ARG A 33 -18.95 -4.26 2.25
N LEU A 34 -18.16 -4.21 1.17
CA LEU A 34 -16.81 -3.69 1.13
C LEU A 34 -16.67 -2.67 -0.02
N GLY A 35 -15.75 -1.72 0.11
CA GLY A 35 -15.41 -0.78 -0.93
C GLY A 35 -14.66 -1.46 -2.07
N PHE A 36 -13.71 -2.32 -1.73
CA PHE A 36 -12.85 -3.04 -2.67
C PHE A 36 -12.14 -4.22 -1.99
N LEU A 37 -11.47 -5.02 -2.82
CA LEU A 37 -10.54 -6.06 -2.39
C LEU A 37 -9.14 -5.73 -2.93
N GLU A 38 -8.11 -5.96 -2.12
CA GLU A 38 -6.74 -5.87 -2.58
C GLU A 38 -6.06 -7.22 -2.61
N VAL A 39 -5.16 -7.40 -3.59
CA VAL A 39 -4.40 -8.63 -3.76
C VAL A 39 -2.92 -8.32 -3.94
N HIS A 40 -2.04 -9.15 -3.35
CA HIS A 40 -0.63 -9.16 -3.70
C HIS A 40 -0.46 -9.77 -5.10
N ALA A 41 0.10 -9.00 -6.02
CA ALA A 41 0.23 -9.35 -7.42
C ALA A 41 0.87 -10.74 -7.63
N GLU A 42 1.92 -11.03 -6.90
CA GLU A 42 2.74 -12.23 -7.04
C GLU A 42 1.96 -13.52 -6.78
N ASN A 43 0.93 -13.47 -5.95
CA ASN A 43 0.06 -14.61 -5.65
C ASN A 43 -0.89 -14.98 -6.81
N TYR A 44 -1.02 -14.09 -7.79
CA TYR A 44 -1.99 -14.22 -8.88
C TYR A 44 -1.34 -14.20 -10.28
N MET A 45 -0.02 -14.09 -10.36
CA MET A 45 0.70 -14.15 -11.63
C MET A 45 0.65 -15.55 -12.25
N GLY A 46 0.24 -15.63 -13.52
CA GLY A 46 0.09 -16.87 -14.27
C GLY A 46 -1.34 -17.44 -14.26
N GLU A 47 -1.50 -18.62 -14.90
CA GLU A 47 -2.79 -19.30 -14.99
C GLU A 47 -3.00 -20.19 -13.76
N THR A 48 -3.67 -19.65 -12.76
CA THR A 48 -3.89 -20.32 -11.47
C THR A 48 -5.37 -20.33 -11.08
N VAL A 49 -5.76 -21.33 -10.27
CA VAL A 49 -7.10 -21.39 -9.67
C VAL A 49 -7.37 -20.14 -8.80
N ALA A 50 -6.35 -19.59 -8.18
CA ALA A 50 -6.46 -18.36 -7.38
C ALA A 50 -6.91 -17.18 -8.26
N LEU A 51 -6.34 -17.05 -9.47
CA LEU A 51 -6.72 -16.03 -10.42
C LEU A 51 -8.17 -16.19 -10.90
N ASP A 52 -8.64 -17.43 -11.12
CA ASP A 52 -10.03 -17.68 -11.50
C ASP A 52 -11.01 -17.23 -10.40
N TYR A 53 -10.68 -17.47 -9.14
CA TYR A 53 -11.47 -16.96 -8.01
C TYR A 53 -11.43 -15.43 -7.93
N LEU A 54 -10.27 -14.80 -8.10
CA LEU A 54 -10.15 -13.35 -8.14
C LEU A 54 -11.02 -12.74 -9.23
N LEU A 55 -10.96 -13.29 -10.46
CA LEU A 55 -11.76 -12.83 -11.58
C LEU A 55 -13.27 -13.02 -11.36
N SER A 56 -13.66 -14.01 -10.57
CA SER A 56 -15.06 -14.18 -10.14
C SER A 56 -15.47 -13.06 -9.17
N LEU A 57 -14.66 -12.80 -8.13
CA LEU A 57 -14.93 -11.75 -7.13
C LEU A 57 -14.87 -10.34 -7.74
N ARG A 58 -14.00 -10.13 -8.75
CA ARG A 58 -13.86 -8.87 -9.49
C ARG A 58 -15.18 -8.38 -10.12
N ARG A 59 -16.15 -9.27 -10.35
CA ARG A 59 -17.47 -8.91 -10.88
C ARG A 59 -18.32 -8.15 -9.87
N ASP A 60 -18.10 -8.42 -8.59
CA ASP A 60 -18.88 -7.89 -7.48
C ASP A 60 -18.12 -6.78 -6.71
N TYR A 61 -16.77 -6.81 -6.74
CA TYR A 61 -15.90 -5.87 -6.02
C TYR A 61 -14.89 -5.22 -6.95
N PRO A 62 -14.64 -3.90 -6.84
CA PRO A 62 -13.43 -3.29 -7.37
C PRO A 62 -12.19 -3.99 -6.79
N VAL A 63 -11.10 -4.08 -7.57
CA VAL A 63 -9.85 -4.71 -7.13
C VAL A 63 -8.70 -3.71 -7.22
N SER A 64 -7.89 -3.63 -6.18
CA SER A 64 -6.55 -3.06 -6.16
C SER A 64 -5.53 -4.19 -6.33
N VAL A 65 -4.45 -3.94 -7.06
CA VAL A 65 -3.34 -4.89 -7.25
C VAL A 65 -2.08 -4.27 -6.70
N HIS A 66 -1.56 -4.87 -5.64
CA HIS A 66 -0.40 -4.43 -4.88
C HIS A 66 0.81 -5.32 -5.17
N GLY A 67 1.88 -4.75 -5.71
CA GLY A 67 3.14 -5.43 -5.97
C GLY A 67 4.04 -5.40 -4.74
N VAL A 68 4.69 -6.54 -4.46
CA VAL A 68 5.56 -6.67 -3.28
C VAL A 68 6.97 -7.14 -3.62
N ALA A 69 7.26 -7.43 -4.91
CA ALA A 69 8.52 -8.05 -5.27
C ALA A 69 9.20 -7.49 -6.53
N LEU A 70 8.69 -6.42 -7.14
CA LEU A 70 9.35 -5.81 -8.29
C LEU A 70 10.64 -5.07 -7.90
N SER A 71 10.76 -4.69 -6.61
CA SER A 71 11.99 -4.12 -6.05
C SER A 71 12.42 -2.84 -6.76
N LEU A 72 11.53 -1.85 -6.85
CA LEU A 72 11.79 -0.59 -7.56
C LEU A 72 13.02 0.17 -7.02
N GLY A 73 13.41 -0.09 -5.76
CA GLY A 73 14.61 0.48 -5.13
C GLY A 73 15.91 -0.26 -5.42
N THR A 74 15.91 -1.31 -6.27
CA THR A 74 17.14 -2.02 -6.63
C THR A 74 18.18 -1.09 -7.28
N ALA A 75 19.46 -1.32 -7.03
CA ALA A 75 20.55 -0.61 -7.70
C ALA A 75 20.78 -1.09 -9.14
N GLU A 76 20.12 -2.16 -9.56
CA GLU A 76 20.20 -2.79 -10.87
C GLU A 76 18.96 -2.44 -11.70
N GLN A 77 18.87 -2.95 -12.91
CA GLN A 77 17.64 -2.86 -13.70
C GLN A 77 16.53 -3.69 -13.08
N ILE A 78 15.29 -3.22 -13.11
CA ILE A 78 14.14 -4.01 -12.66
C ILE A 78 13.99 -5.28 -13.52
N ASP A 79 13.48 -6.35 -12.89
CA ASP A 79 13.23 -7.60 -13.59
C ASP A 79 12.09 -7.45 -14.61
N ARG A 80 12.45 -7.40 -15.89
CA ARG A 80 11.49 -7.27 -17.00
C ARG A 80 10.60 -8.49 -17.18
N VAL A 81 11.01 -9.66 -16.72
CA VAL A 81 10.18 -10.88 -16.76
C VAL A 81 9.10 -10.76 -15.70
N HIS A 82 9.47 -10.33 -14.49
CA HIS A 82 8.52 -10.05 -13.42
C HIS A 82 7.54 -8.95 -13.84
N LEU A 83 8.03 -7.82 -14.31
CA LEU A 83 7.21 -6.71 -14.81
C LEU A 83 6.25 -7.17 -15.93
N GLY A 84 6.69 -8.03 -16.82
CA GLY A 84 5.84 -8.61 -17.87
C GLY A 84 4.70 -9.47 -17.31
N ARG A 85 4.96 -10.26 -16.26
CA ARG A 85 3.94 -11.04 -15.55
C ARG A 85 2.97 -10.14 -14.79
N PHE A 86 3.49 -9.10 -14.16
CA PHE A 86 2.69 -8.09 -13.47
C PHE A 86 1.74 -7.38 -14.45
N LYS A 87 2.26 -6.94 -15.59
CA LYS A 87 1.45 -6.37 -16.67
C LYS A 87 0.32 -7.30 -17.12
N ALA A 88 0.63 -8.57 -17.39
CA ALA A 88 -0.36 -9.55 -17.82
C ALA A 88 -1.48 -9.72 -16.77
N LEU A 89 -1.15 -9.69 -15.47
CA LEU A 89 -2.14 -9.71 -14.39
C LEU A 89 -3.02 -8.46 -14.42
N VAL A 90 -2.39 -7.26 -14.51
CA VAL A 90 -3.11 -5.97 -14.55
C VAL A 90 -4.07 -5.91 -15.74
N GLU A 91 -3.66 -6.38 -16.92
CA GLU A 91 -4.51 -6.45 -18.11
C GLU A 91 -5.72 -7.39 -17.94
N ARG A 92 -5.59 -8.46 -17.14
CA ARG A 92 -6.68 -9.41 -16.89
C ARG A 92 -7.62 -8.98 -15.79
N VAL A 93 -7.09 -8.39 -14.71
CA VAL A 93 -7.87 -7.96 -13.55
C VAL A 93 -8.52 -6.61 -13.79
N GLU A 94 -7.91 -5.74 -14.60
CA GLU A 94 -8.32 -4.35 -14.83
C GLU A 94 -8.56 -3.63 -13.49
N PRO A 95 -7.56 -3.57 -12.58
CA PRO A 95 -7.72 -3.02 -11.26
C PRO A 95 -7.96 -1.50 -11.32
N PHE A 96 -8.64 -0.95 -10.30
CA PHE A 96 -8.80 0.49 -10.20
C PHE A 96 -7.48 1.17 -9.77
N LEU A 97 -6.65 0.48 -8.99
CA LEU A 97 -5.37 0.95 -8.50
C LEU A 97 -4.29 -0.13 -8.67
N VAL A 98 -3.06 0.29 -8.91
CA VAL A 98 -1.86 -0.55 -8.94
C VAL A 98 -0.79 0.13 -8.10
N SER A 99 -0.23 -0.58 -7.13
CA SER A 99 0.79 -0.07 -6.22
C SER A 99 2.03 -0.94 -6.16
N GLU A 100 3.10 -0.38 -5.66
CA GLU A 100 4.40 -0.97 -5.34
C GLU A 100 5.10 -0.16 -4.25
N HIS A 101 6.19 -0.69 -3.67
CA HIS A 101 6.84 -0.11 -2.50
C HIS A 101 8.02 0.80 -2.84
N LEU A 102 8.25 1.81 -1.98
CA LEU A 102 9.50 2.56 -1.91
C LEU A 102 10.57 1.72 -1.18
N ALA A 103 10.91 0.59 -1.75
CA ALA A 103 11.79 -0.40 -1.14
C ALA A 103 12.61 -1.16 -2.17
N TRP A 104 13.61 -1.89 -1.70
CA TRP A 104 14.31 -2.91 -2.47
C TRP A 104 14.29 -4.25 -1.75
N SER A 105 14.19 -5.32 -2.51
CA SER A 105 14.15 -6.71 -2.03
C SER A 105 15.08 -7.63 -2.80
N THR A 106 15.71 -7.14 -3.87
CA THR A 106 16.59 -7.94 -4.72
C THR A 106 17.97 -7.32 -4.87
N ILE A 107 19.01 -8.15 -4.88
CA ILE A 107 20.38 -7.79 -5.24
C ILE A 107 21.00 -8.94 -6.03
N GLY A 108 21.37 -8.70 -7.29
CA GLY A 108 21.79 -9.76 -8.21
C GLY A 108 20.69 -10.82 -8.36
N GLU A 109 21.06 -12.08 -8.14
CA GLU A 109 20.13 -13.21 -8.17
C GLU A 109 19.51 -13.55 -6.79
N VAL A 110 19.79 -12.73 -5.76
CA VAL A 110 19.31 -12.97 -4.40
C VAL A 110 18.05 -12.16 -4.15
N TYR A 111 16.95 -12.85 -3.83
CA TYR A 111 15.73 -12.25 -3.33
C TYR A 111 15.71 -12.32 -1.80
N LEU A 112 15.45 -11.18 -1.17
CA LEU A 112 15.27 -11.07 0.27
C LEU A 112 13.75 -11.06 0.55
N ASN A 113 13.33 -11.87 1.52
CA ASN A 113 11.93 -11.87 1.94
C ASN A 113 11.65 -10.70 2.90
N ASP A 114 12.03 -9.50 2.47
CA ASP A 114 11.87 -8.28 3.25
C ASP A 114 11.88 -7.06 2.32
N LEU A 115 11.23 -5.99 2.73
CA LEU A 115 11.18 -4.71 2.05
C LEU A 115 12.16 -3.76 2.73
N LEU A 116 13.33 -3.59 2.16
CA LEU A 116 14.39 -2.78 2.74
C LEU A 116 14.30 -1.33 2.25
N PRO A 117 14.49 -0.33 3.15
CA PRO A 117 14.49 1.08 2.76
C PRO A 117 15.71 1.40 1.88
N LEU A 118 15.61 2.46 1.09
CA LEU A 118 16.71 2.97 0.28
C LEU A 118 17.64 3.88 1.11
N PRO A 119 18.90 4.06 0.70
CA PRO A 119 19.66 5.24 1.10
C PRO A 119 19.07 6.48 0.39
N TYR A 120 18.31 7.31 1.10
CA TYR A 120 17.62 8.47 0.53
C TYR A 120 18.61 9.57 0.13
N THR A 121 19.15 9.46 -1.09
CA THR A 121 20.11 10.37 -1.74
C THR A 121 19.59 10.79 -3.11
N GLU A 122 20.17 11.81 -3.72
CA GLU A 122 19.81 12.22 -5.09
C GLU A 122 20.05 11.08 -6.10
N GLU A 123 21.12 10.30 -5.93
CA GLU A 123 21.44 9.19 -6.82
C GLU A 123 20.36 8.09 -6.79
N SER A 124 19.93 7.70 -5.57
CA SER A 124 18.86 6.71 -5.41
C SER A 124 17.50 7.27 -5.83
N LEU A 125 17.28 8.57 -5.68
CA LEU A 125 16.06 9.25 -6.13
C LEU A 125 15.96 9.21 -7.68
N ASP A 126 17.04 9.56 -8.37
CA ASP A 126 17.09 9.51 -9.84
C ASP A 126 16.82 8.09 -10.36
N LEU A 127 17.44 7.08 -9.72
CA LEU A 127 17.26 5.68 -10.08
C LEU A 127 15.85 5.18 -9.81
N PHE A 128 15.32 5.48 -8.63
CA PHE A 128 13.95 5.08 -8.25
C PHE A 128 12.90 5.72 -9.17
N CYS A 129 13.05 7.00 -9.48
CA CYS A 129 12.18 7.69 -10.45
C CYS A 129 12.22 7.02 -11.82
N HIS A 130 13.42 6.65 -12.31
CA HIS A 130 13.55 5.93 -13.57
C HIS A 130 12.79 4.60 -13.57
N HIS A 131 12.88 3.81 -12.49
CA HIS A 131 12.16 2.54 -12.36
C HIS A 131 10.65 2.72 -12.26
N VAL A 132 10.17 3.75 -11.55
CA VAL A 132 8.74 4.10 -11.52
C VAL A 132 8.24 4.48 -12.92
N GLU A 133 8.99 5.27 -13.66
CA GLU A 133 8.64 5.62 -15.04
C GLU A 133 8.61 4.38 -15.95
N GLU A 134 9.60 3.47 -15.86
CA GLU A 134 9.61 2.21 -16.60
C GLU A 134 8.39 1.35 -16.28
N MET A 135 8.00 1.24 -15.01
CA MET A 135 6.80 0.53 -14.58
C MET A 135 5.53 1.18 -15.16
N GLN A 136 5.39 2.50 -15.05
CA GLN A 136 4.25 3.24 -15.59
C GLN A 136 4.13 3.11 -17.11
N GLU A 137 5.25 3.19 -17.83
CA GLU A 137 5.31 3.01 -19.28
C GLU A 137 4.88 1.58 -19.67
N ALA A 138 5.42 0.57 -18.99
CA ALA A 138 5.08 -0.83 -19.25
C ALA A 138 3.60 -1.13 -19.01
N LEU A 139 3.02 -0.59 -17.94
CA LEU A 139 1.62 -0.79 -17.57
C LEU A 139 0.65 0.14 -18.33
N GLY A 140 1.16 1.22 -18.93
CA GLY A 140 0.35 2.22 -19.63
C GLY A 140 -0.58 3.01 -18.70
N ARG A 141 -0.22 3.12 -17.42
CA ARG A 141 -1.04 3.77 -16.39
C ARG A 141 -0.22 4.35 -15.25
N ARG A 142 -0.81 5.29 -14.52
CA ARG A 142 -0.27 5.77 -13.25
C ARG A 142 -0.18 4.62 -12.23
N VAL A 143 0.92 4.53 -11.51
CA VAL A 143 1.10 3.64 -10.35
C VAL A 143 1.12 4.44 -9.06
N VAL A 144 1.02 3.76 -7.94
CA VAL A 144 1.00 4.33 -6.61
C VAL A 144 2.16 3.74 -5.82
N ILE A 145 2.90 4.55 -5.08
CA ILE A 145 4.08 4.14 -4.33
C ILE A 145 3.79 4.20 -2.85
N GLU A 146 4.09 3.10 -2.16
CA GLU A 146 3.89 2.97 -0.73
C GLU A 146 5.15 3.29 0.06
N ASN A 147 4.98 3.99 1.19
CA ASN A 147 6.02 4.21 2.18
C ASN A 147 6.28 2.94 3.00
N PRO A 148 7.53 2.44 3.11
CA PRO A 148 7.83 1.24 3.87
C PRO A 148 7.89 1.50 5.38
N ALA A 149 7.73 0.44 6.19
CA ALA A 149 8.20 0.44 7.56
C ALA A 149 9.73 0.35 7.60
N SER A 150 10.37 1.16 8.44
CA SER A 150 11.82 1.25 8.48
C SER A 150 12.39 0.78 9.82
N TYR A 151 13.42 -0.11 9.74
CA TYR A 151 14.15 -0.65 10.89
C TYR A 151 15.62 -0.25 10.91
N LEU A 152 16.07 0.37 9.81
CA LEU A 152 17.44 0.86 9.66
C LEU A 152 17.45 2.19 8.90
N ARG A 153 18.50 2.97 9.12
CA ARG A 153 18.77 4.20 8.36
C ARG A 153 20.18 4.17 7.84
N TYR A 154 20.34 4.56 6.59
CA TYR A 154 21.66 4.70 6.00
C TYR A 154 22.29 6.02 6.41
N ARG A 155 23.57 6.00 6.81
CA ARG A 155 24.30 7.23 7.22
C ARG A 155 24.43 8.25 6.09
N HIS A 156 24.29 7.81 4.85
CA HIS A 156 24.41 8.65 3.66
C HIS A 156 23.07 9.25 3.22
N SER A 157 21.97 8.88 3.84
CA SER A 157 20.67 9.49 3.55
C SER A 157 20.72 10.98 3.90
N SER A 158 20.53 11.81 2.89
CA SER A 158 20.55 13.28 3.01
C SER A 158 19.16 13.90 2.84
N ILE A 159 18.19 13.13 2.34
CA ILE A 159 16.82 13.54 2.08
C ILE A 159 15.93 12.81 3.11
N PRO A 160 15.03 13.49 3.84
CA PRO A 160 14.02 12.83 4.65
C PRO A 160 13.09 11.97 3.78
N GLU A 161 12.64 10.82 4.29
CA GLU A 161 11.82 9.86 3.52
C GLU A 161 10.55 10.50 2.92
N ALA A 162 9.79 11.27 3.71
CA ALA A 162 8.58 11.95 3.22
C ALA A 162 8.88 12.95 2.10
N GLU A 163 10.02 13.68 2.19
CA GLU A 163 10.48 14.59 1.12
C GLU A 163 10.93 13.80 -0.11
N PHE A 164 11.61 12.67 0.09
CA PHE A 164 12.03 11.79 -1.00
C PHE A 164 10.81 11.26 -1.77
N LEU A 165 9.81 10.73 -1.06
CA LEU A 165 8.56 10.25 -1.67
C LEU A 165 7.81 11.38 -2.39
N THR A 166 7.76 12.56 -1.79
CA THR A 166 7.17 13.76 -2.40
C THR A 166 7.88 14.13 -3.71
N GLU A 167 9.20 14.07 -3.71
CA GLU A 167 10.00 14.37 -4.92
C GLU A 167 9.80 13.31 -6.01
N VAL A 168 9.67 12.02 -5.64
CA VAL A 168 9.29 10.95 -6.58
C VAL A 168 7.96 11.29 -7.27
N VAL A 169 6.96 11.73 -6.52
CA VAL A 169 5.66 12.15 -7.07
C VAL A 169 5.83 13.30 -8.06
N TYR A 170 6.59 14.33 -7.73
CA TYR A 170 6.77 15.49 -8.60
C TYR A 170 7.51 15.14 -9.89
N ARG A 171 8.50 14.24 -9.84
CA ARG A 171 9.27 13.83 -11.01
C ARG A 171 8.52 12.87 -11.93
N THR A 172 7.78 11.91 -11.37
CA THR A 172 7.19 10.80 -12.14
C THR A 172 5.68 10.91 -12.37
N GLY A 173 4.99 11.76 -11.59
CA GLY A 173 3.53 11.85 -11.59
C GLY A 173 2.83 10.65 -10.96
N CYS A 174 3.55 9.76 -10.25
CA CYS A 174 2.93 8.64 -9.52
C CYS A 174 2.01 9.13 -8.39
N GLY A 175 1.20 8.23 -7.83
CA GLY A 175 0.45 8.47 -6.61
C GLY A 175 1.20 8.00 -5.37
N ILE A 176 0.60 8.22 -4.21
CA ILE A 176 1.05 7.69 -2.91
C ILE A 176 -0.03 6.78 -2.35
N LEU A 177 0.36 5.59 -1.95
CA LEU A 177 -0.31 4.77 -0.96
C LEU A 177 0.34 5.11 0.37
N CYS A 178 -0.43 5.70 1.29
CA CYS A 178 0.07 6.08 2.60
C CYS A 178 -0.28 4.97 3.61
N ASP A 179 0.68 4.11 3.93
CA ASP A 179 0.52 3.20 5.05
C ASP A 179 0.80 3.94 6.36
N VAL A 180 -0.25 4.17 7.15
CA VAL A 180 -0.15 4.91 8.42
C VAL A 180 0.42 4.04 9.54
N ASN A 181 0.34 2.69 9.45
CA ASN A 181 1.01 1.80 10.38
C ASN A 181 2.53 1.88 10.17
N ASN A 182 2.99 1.88 8.91
CA ASN A 182 4.40 2.04 8.55
C ASN A 182 4.98 3.38 9.02
N VAL A 183 4.20 4.47 8.85
CA VAL A 183 4.56 5.78 9.41
C VAL A 183 4.67 5.70 10.94
N TYR A 184 3.69 5.08 11.62
CA TYR A 184 3.69 4.95 13.07
C TYR A 184 4.87 4.10 13.57
N VAL A 185 5.10 2.92 12.98
CA VAL A 185 6.20 2.01 13.30
C VAL A 185 7.55 2.73 13.13
N SER A 186 7.77 3.37 11.99
CA SER A 186 8.98 4.14 11.70
C SER A 186 9.17 5.31 12.68
N ALA A 187 8.09 6.04 12.99
CA ALA A 187 8.12 7.16 13.93
C ALA A 187 8.53 6.71 15.35
N ARG A 188 8.00 5.59 15.81
CA ARG A 188 8.34 5.01 17.11
C ARG A 188 9.78 4.50 17.15
N ASN A 189 10.23 3.81 16.10
CA ASN A 189 11.57 3.24 16.03
C ASN A 189 12.67 4.31 15.93
N PHE A 190 12.38 5.45 15.29
CA PHE A 190 13.38 6.49 15.03
C PHE A 190 13.16 7.82 15.75
N GLY A 191 12.07 7.95 16.50
CA GLY A 191 11.81 9.12 17.35
C GLY A 191 11.48 10.40 16.60
N PHE A 192 10.68 10.32 15.52
CA PHE A 192 10.15 11.49 14.84
C PHE A 192 8.62 11.63 15.03
N ASP A 193 8.06 12.80 14.71
CA ASP A 193 6.63 13.03 14.81
C ASP A 193 5.93 12.55 13.54
N PRO A 194 5.01 11.55 13.62
CA PRO A 194 4.29 11.03 12.46
C PRO A 194 3.37 12.07 11.80
N ILE A 195 2.91 13.07 12.54
CA ILE A 195 2.09 14.17 11.96
C ILE A 195 2.92 15.01 11.00
N VAL A 196 4.16 15.32 11.39
CA VAL A 196 5.09 16.06 10.51
C VAL A 196 5.37 15.28 9.21
N TYR A 197 5.46 13.94 9.30
CA TYR A 197 5.59 13.11 8.12
C TYR A 197 4.39 13.28 7.18
N LEU A 198 3.15 13.15 7.71
CA LEU A 198 1.94 13.33 6.92
C LEU A 198 1.84 14.74 6.32
N ASP A 199 2.28 15.76 7.03
CA ASP A 199 2.22 17.17 6.58
C ASP A 199 3.11 17.47 5.37
N VAL A 200 4.17 16.69 5.15
CA VAL A 200 5.06 16.81 3.99
C VAL A 200 4.44 16.23 2.72
N LEU A 201 3.60 15.19 2.85
CA LEU A 201 3.03 14.50 1.68
C LEU A 201 2.04 15.39 0.90
N PRO A 202 2.11 15.41 -0.44
CA PRO A 202 1.19 16.19 -1.29
C PRO A 202 -0.22 15.56 -1.27
N ILE A 203 -1.21 16.34 -0.84
CA ILE A 203 -2.60 15.89 -0.64
C ILE A 203 -3.18 15.26 -1.90
N GLU A 204 -2.95 15.89 -3.04
CA GLU A 204 -3.46 15.47 -4.35
C GLU A 204 -2.85 14.16 -4.88
N ALA A 205 -1.76 13.72 -4.28
CA ALA A 205 -1.10 12.48 -4.67
C ALA A 205 -1.59 11.25 -3.89
N ILE A 206 -2.25 11.44 -2.73
CA ILE A 206 -2.72 10.34 -1.91
C ILE A 206 -3.89 9.63 -2.61
N CYS A 207 -3.71 8.36 -2.91
CA CYS A 207 -4.67 7.54 -3.64
C CYS A 207 -5.33 6.46 -2.78
N GLU A 208 -4.63 6.00 -1.74
CA GLU A 208 -5.06 4.95 -0.82
C GLU A 208 -4.35 5.10 0.52
N ILE A 209 -4.97 4.61 1.59
CA ILE A 209 -4.39 4.52 2.94
C ILE A 209 -4.43 3.05 3.36
N HIS A 210 -3.30 2.51 3.81
CA HIS A 210 -3.25 1.21 4.47
C HIS A 210 -3.30 1.35 5.99
N LEU A 211 -3.98 0.38 6.62
CA LEU A 211 -4.16 0.22 8.05
C LEU A 211 -3.82 -1.21 8.42
N ALA A 212 -2.84 -1.40 9.29
CA ALA A 212 -2.37 -2.71 9.69
C ALA A 212 -2.05 -2.77 11.18
N GLY A 213 -1.85 -3.97 11.70
CA GLY A 213 -1.32 -4.21 13.04
C GLY A 213 0.18 -4.40 13.01
N HIS A 214 0.80 -4.24 14.18
CA HIS A 214 2.23 -4.47 14.41
C HIS A 214 2.45 -5.12 15.77
N TYR A 215 3.67 -5.59 16.04
CA TYR A 215 4.03 -6.07 17.38
C TYR A 215 5.34 -5.44 17.87
N THR A 216 5.57 -5.51 19.18
CA THR A 216 6.84 -5.12 19.79
C THR A 216 7.73 -6.35 19.93
N ALA A 217 8.95 -6.30 19.41
CA ALA A 217 9.92 -7.37 19.59
C ALA A 217 10.36 -7.46 21.07
N GLU A 218 10.26 -8.67 21.65
CA GLU A 218 10.41 -8.88 23.10
C GLU A 218 11.82 -8.50 23.64
N ASP A 219 12.87 -8.71 22.85
CA ASP A 219 14.26 -8.50 23.29
C ASP A 219 14.82 -7.11 22.97
N VAL A 220 14.13 -6.33 22.13
CA VAL A 220 14.56 -5.01 21.68
C VAL A 220 13.31 -4.13 21.59
N ASP A 221 13.33 -2.93 22.16
CA ASP A 221 12.18 -2.02 22.11
C ASP A 221 11.97 -1.43 20.71
N ILE A 222 11.70 -2.34 19.75
CA ILE A 222 11.46 -2.02 18.33
C ILE A 222 10.08 -2.55 17.94
N LEU A 223 9.28 -1.72 17.30
CA LEU A 223 8.05 -2.15 16.66
C LEU A 223 8.36 -2.84 15.34
N ILE A 224 7.71 -3.96 15.08
CA ILE A 224 7.82 -4.72 13.84
C ILE A 224 6.46 -4.69 13.13
N ASP A 225 6.50 -4.29 11.89
CA ASP A 225 5.39 -4.27 10.97
C ASP A 225 5.19 -5.68 10.38
N ASP A 226 4.33 -6.47 11.02
CA ASP A 226 4.07 -7.86 10.63
C ASP A 226 2.66 -8.09 10.08
N HIS A 227 1.82 -7.07 10.16
CA HIS A 227 0.41 -7.12 9.77
C HIS A 227 -0.30 -8.37 10.33
N GLY A 228 -0.01 -8.72 11.59
CA GLY A 228 -0.45 -9.97 12.22
C GLY A 228 -1.39 -9.82 13.40
N SER A 229 -1.88 -8.61 13.65
CA SER A 229 -2.72 -8.28 14.80
C SER A 229 -3.79 -7.24 14.43
N ARG A 230 -4.72 -6.97 15.36
CA ARG A 230 -5.63 -5.83 15.25
C ARG A 230 -4.87 -4.51 15.20
N ILE A 231 -5.45 -3.53 14.51
CA ILE A 231 -4.92 -2.18 14.42
C ILE A 231 -4.90 -1.55 15.83
N ALA A 232 -3.75 -1.01 16.20
CA ALA A 232 -3.56 -0.39 17.51
C ALA A 232 -4.21 1.01 17.57
N GLU A 233 -4.67 1.42 18.76
CA GLU A 233 -5.31 2.73 18.97
C GLU A 233 -4.49 3.92 18.43
N PRO A 234 -3.15 4.00 18.64
CA PRO A 234 -2.38 5.10 18.08
C PRO A 234 -2.34 5.13 16.54
N VAL A 235 -2.52 3.99 15.87
CA VAL A 235 -2.63 3.92 14.40
C VAL A 235 -4.01 4.44 13.96
N TRP A 236 -5.08 4.13 14.70
CA TRP A 236 -6.39 4.74 14.49
C TRP A 236 -6.38 6.24 14.67
N ASP A 237 -5.70 6.76 15.69
CA ASP A 237 -5.53 8.21 15.90
C ASP A 237 -4.80 8.85 14.71
N LEU A 238 -3.76 8.19 14.20
CA LEU A 238 -3.02 8.67 13.04
C LEU A 238 -3.86 8.60 11.75
N TYR A 239 -4.72 7.58 11.61
CA TYR A 239 -5.69 7.51 10.51
C TYR A 239 -6.68 8.67 10.52
N VAL A 240 -7.20 9.05 11.69
CA VAL A 240 -8.04 10.25 11.84
C VAL A 240 -7.29 11.52 11.41
N ALA A 241 -6.02 11.65 11.79
CA ALA A 241 -5.19 12.77 11.36
C ALA A 241 -4.97 12.77 9.83
N ALA A 242 -4.70 11.60 9.25
CA ALA A 242 -4.56 11.43 7.80
C ALA A 242 -5.85 11.81 7.05
N LEU A 243 -7.02 11.38 7.52
CA LEU A 243 -8.32 11.74 6.94
C LEU A 243 -8.59 13.25 7.00
N ARG A 244 -8.24 13.91 8.09
CA ARG A 244 -8.37 15.38 8.23
C ARG A 244 -7.43 16.12 7.29
N ARG A 245 -6.27 15.58 7.04
CA ARG A 245 -5.25 16.16 6.16
C ARG A 245 -5.55 15.94 4.68
N PHE A 246 -5.86 14.69 4.30
CA PHE A 246 -5.98 14.26 2.91
C PHE A 246 -7.42 14.24 2.40
N GLY A 247 -8.40 14.29 3.30
CA GLY A 247 -9.80 14.08 2.96
C GLY A 247 -10.17 12.60 2.84
N PRO A 248 -11.36 12.31 2.30
CA PRO A 248 -11.86 10.94 2.17
C PRO A 248 -11.12 10.19 1.05
N VAL A 249 -10.22 9.31 1.44
CA VAL A 249 -9.42 8.43 0.57
C VAL A 249 -9.84 6.98 0.84
N PRO A 250 -9.80 6.07 -0.15
CA PRO A 250 -9.97 4.63 0.08
C PRO A 250 -9.01 4.14 1.15
N ALA A 251 -9.49 3.29 2.06
CA ALA A 251 -8.66 2.70 3.11
C ALA A 251 -8.72 1.17 3.07
N LEU A 252 -7.59 0.52 3.20
CA LEU A 252 -7.45 -0.93 3.23
C LEU A 252 -7.14 -1.40 4.65
N ILE A 253 -7.77 -2.48 5.08
CA ILE A 253 -7.31 -3.28 6.22
C ILE A 253 -6.38 -4.35 5.67
N GLU A 254 -5.10 -4.23 5.99
CA GLU A 254 -4.11 -5.20 5.60
C GLU A 254 -3.82 -6.17 6.74
N TRP A 255 -3.78 -7.49 6.41
CA TRP A 255 -3.47 -8.52 7.37
C TRP A 255 -2.78 -9.69 6.68
N ASP A 256 -1.49 -9.92 7.00
CA ASP A 256 -0.60 -10.80 6.25
C ASP A 256 -0.18 -12.05 7.01
N THR A 257 0.02 -11.92 8.31
CA THR A 257 0.42 -13.02 9.19
C THR A 257 -0.68 -13.30 10.21
N ASN A 258 -0.66 -14.45 10.86
CA ASN A 258 -1.67 -14.82 11.87
C ASN A 258 -3.11 -14.54 11.41
N LEU A 259 -3.43 -14.92 10.15
CA LEU A 259 -4.69 -14.56 9.50
C LEU A 259 -5.91 -14.85 10.38
N PRO A 260 -6.76 -13.87 10.67
CA PRO A 260 -7.93 -14.03 11.53
C PRO A 260 -9.12 -14.61 10.77
N ALA A 261 -10.20 -14.88 11.48
CA ALA A 261 -11.49 -15.15 10.86
C ALA A 261 -11.98 -13.92 10.07
N LEU A 262 -12.73 -14.14 8.99
CA LEU A 262 -13.23 -13.07 8.10
C LEU A 262 -13.98 -11.97 8.86
N GLU A 263 -14.77 -12.35 9.88
CA GLU A 263 -15.57 -11.45 10.69
C GLU A 263 -14.71 -10.38 11.39
N ILE A 264 -13.48 -10.73 11.76
CA ILE A 264 -12.53 -9.80 12.40
C ILE A 264 -12.06 -8.75 11.38
N LEU A 265 -11.71 -9.17 10.16
CA LEU A 265 -11.35 -8.22 9.10
C LEU A 265 -12.51 -7.30 8.73
N LEU A 266 -13.71 -7.84 8.64
CA LEU A 266 -14.92 -7.06 8.36
C LEU A 266 -15.24 -6.07 9.48
N ASP A 267 -14.90 -6.41 10.73
CA ASP A 267 -15.05 -5.54 11.88
C ASP A 267 -14.10 -4.34 11.80
N GLU A 268 -12.83 -4.57 11.49
CA GLU A 268 -11.84 -3.50 11.27
C GLU A 268 -12.23 -2.61 10.07
N ALA A 269 -12.64 -3.21 8.94
CA ALA A 269 -13.08 -2.45 7.77
C ALA A 269 -14.31 -1.58 8.05
N ARG A 270 -15.25 -2.08 8.85
CA ARG A 270 -16.39 -1.28 9.31
C ARG A 270 -15.93 -0.12 10.18
N HIS A 271 -15.00 -0.34 11.11
CA HIS A 271 -14.44 0.73 11.95
C HIS A 271 -13.74 1.79 11.11
N ALA A 272 -12.96 1.40 10.11
CA ALA A 272 -12.33 2.35 9.18
C ALA A 272 -13.38 3.18 8.42
N GLN A 273 -14.46 2.54 7.95
CA GLN A 273 -15.55 3.23 7.27
C GLN A 273 -16.28 4.22 8.19
N GLU A 274 -16.64 3.80 9.40
CA GLU A 274 -17.32 4.64 10.38
C GLU A 274 -16.47 5.86 10.77
N THR A 275 -15.15 5.66 10.93
CA THR A 275 -14.20 6.74 11.19
C THR A 275 -14.12 7.72 10.03
N ALA A 276 -14.06 7.24 8.79
CA ALA A 276 -14.05 8.11 7.60
C ALA A 276 -15.36 8.89 7.45
N ASP A 277 -16.51 8.27 7.73
CA ASP A 277 -17.81 8.94 7.67
C ASP A 277 -17.94 10.01 8.77
N ALA A 278 -17.44 9.75 9.96
CA ALA A 278 -17.42 10.73 11.05
C ALA A 278 -16.57 11.97 10.69
N CYS A 279 -15.39 11.78 10.07
CA CYS A 279 -14.54 12.88 9.64
C CYS A 279 -15.23 13.76 8.56
N ARG A 280 -15.94 13.18 7.60
CA ARG A 280 -16.68 13.91 6.56
C ARG A 280 -17.76 14.84 7.12
N HIS A 281 -18.41 14.44 8.21
CA HIS A 281 -19.49 15.24 8.81
C HIS A 281 -19.00 16.45 9.60
N VAL A 282 -17.76 16.43 10.08
CA VAL A 282 -17.15 17.57 10.80
C VAL A 282 -16.81 18.71 9.84
N ASP A 283 -16.38 18.43 8.61
CA ASP A 283 -16.00 19.44 7.61
C ASP A 283 -17.19 20.14 6.95
N THR A 284 -18.40 19.63 7.16
CA THR A 284 -19.65 20.19 6.56
C THR A 284 -20.50 20.98 7.56
N ALA A 285 -20.08 21.12 8.82
CA ALA A 285 -20.76 21.85 9.89
C ALA A 285 -20.05 23.17 10.23
#